data_820be621b01aae0025b638b8698001c5
#
_entry.id   820be621b01aae0025b638b8698001c5
#
_cell.length_a   1.000
_cell.length_b   1.000
_cell.length_c   1.000
_cell.angle_alpha   90.00
_cell.angle_beta   90.00
_cell.angle_gamma   90.00
#
_symmetry.space_group_name_H-M   'P 1'
#
loop_
_entity.id
_entity.type
_entity.pdbx_description
1 polymer ?
#
loop_
_entity_poly.entity_id
_entity_poly.type
_entity_poly.pdbx_seq_one_letter_code
_entity_poly.pdbx_strand_id
1 'polypeptide(L)'
;VEPENRNISLAFQENSLFPHYTVEKNILLGADRNKDKKDKNVNFQEIIDLLDISLILNKFPHEISAGEAQRASLARSLITNPDLLLLDEPLSNVDQSFKEEIQEKLKKILKSSKITTIIVTHDSYEAFYLGSKCGIILNQELKQFDDPYNVYHLPNSIEVVNFLNRGILIPAEVTSPKSLENKDLGTITGNFNKPFPIGSKVKLLVQPEDLHHDDQSNLKFEVIDRKFRGTNFIYTLKTPSNLLIPVFVHSHHIHQHEENEKFGIKRPIHIDHIVCF
;
A
#
# COMPACT_ATOMS: atom_id res chain seq x y z
N VAL A 1 2.43 35.00 -3.22
CA VAL A 1 3.14 34.59 -4.44
C VAL A 1 2.11 34.02 -5.39
N GLU A 2 2.04 34.57 -6.62
CA GLU A 2 1.13 34.10 -7.66
C GLU A 2 1.40 32.60 -7.97
N PRO A 3 0.38 31.80 -8.34
CA PRO A 3 0.53 30.35 -8.57
C PRO A 3 1.65 29.99 -9.55
N GLU A 4 1.83 30.76 -10.62
CA GLU A 4 2.85 30.57 -11.64
C GLU A 4 4.28 30.80 -11.13
N ASN A 5 4.43 31.51 -10.03
CA ASN A 5 5.73 31.80 -9.38
C ASN A 5 6.06 30.82 -8.26
N ARG A 6 5.18 29.83 -8.02
CA ARG A 6 5.44 28.75 -7.06
C ARG A 6 6.14 27.62 -7.80
N ASN A 7 7.24 27.14 -7.23
CA ASN A 7 7.93 25.97 -7.79
C ASN A 7 7.25 24.66 -7.36
N ILE A 8 5.95 24.57 -7.65
CA ILE A 8 5.09 23.41 -7.37
C ILE A 8 4.58 22.86 -8.69
N SER A 9 4.66 21.56 -8.86
CA SER A 9 4.06 20.87 -10.01
C SER A 9 2.96 19.93 -9.55
N LEU A 10 1.91 19.82 -10.34
CA LEU A 10 0.75 18.97 -10.07
C LEU A 10 0.46 18.11 -11.30
N ALA A 11 0.42 16.80 -11.12
CA ALA A 11 -0.14 15.86 -12.08
C ALA A 11 -1.53 15.45 -11.60
N PHE A 12 -2.55 15.82 -12.36
CA PHE A 12 -3.95 15.49 -12.10
C PHE A 12 -4.26 14.06 -12.54
N GLN A 13 -5.27 13.46 -11.93
CA GLN A 13 -5.82 12.16 -12.30
C GLN A 13 -6.31 12.16 -13.77
N GLU A 14 -6.98 13.22 -14.18
CA GLU A 14 -7.33 13.42 -15.59
C GLU A 14 -6.12 13.93 -16.37
N ASN A 15 -5.79 13.23 -17.47
CA ASN A 15 -4.65 13.58 -18.32
C ASN A 15 -4.89 14.91 -19.01
N SER A 16 -4.43 16.00 -18.43
CA SER A 16 -4.60 17.36 -18.94
C SER A 16 -3.57 17.73 -20.01
N LEU A 17 -3.31 16.82 -20.98
CA LEU A 17 -2.44 17.12 -22.11
C LEU A 17 -3.13 18.09 -23.08
N PHE A 18 -2.36 19.01 -23.63
CA PHE A 18 -2.86 19.95 -24.66
C PHE A 18 -3.09 19.18 -25.98
N PRO A 19 -4.33 19.10 -26.49
CA PRO A 19 -4.67 18.23 -27.62
C PRO A 19 -4.03 18.66 -28.96
N HIS A 20 -3.62 19.90 -29.07
CA HIS A 20 -3.00 20.50 -30.27
C HIS A 20 -1.46 20.43 -30.27
N TYR A 21 -0.87 19.85 -29.21
CA TYR A 21 0.57 19.59 -29.12
C TYR A 21 0.87 18.10 -29.13
N THR A 22 2.02 17.74 -29.71
CA THR A 22 2.55 16.37 -29.58
C THR A 22 2.91 16.08 -28.11
N VAL A 23 3.12 14.80 -27.79
CA VAL A 23 3.56 14.38 -26.45
C VAL A 23 4.85 15.09 -26.06
N GLU A 24 5.84 15.14 -26.95
CA GLU A 24 7.11 15.83 -26.70
C GLU A 24 6.90 17.31 -26.36
N LYS A 25 6.11 18.04 -27.17
CA LYS A 25 5.80 19.45 -26.89
C LYS A 25 5.05 19.64 -25.59
N ASN A 26 4.13 18.73 -25.25
CA ASN A 26 3.43 18.75 -23.95
C ASN A 26 4.42 18.66 -22.78
N ILE A 27 5.39 17.77 -22.87
CA ILE A 27 6.42 17.60 -21.84
C ILE A 27 7.32 18.84 -21.75
N LEU A 28 7.81 19.32 -22.88
CA LEU A 28 8.76 20.45 -22.95
C LEU A 28 8.15 21.78 -22.49
N LEU A 29 6.81 21.97 -22.55
CA LEU A 29 6.15 23.11 -21.95
C LEU A 29 6.46 23.28 -20.46
N GLY A 30 6.66 22.16 -19.76
CA GLY A 30 7.13 22.17 -18.37
C GLY A 30 8.58 22.61 -18.21
N ALA A 31 9.45 22.28 -19.17
CA ALA A 31 10.87 22.56 -19.11
C ALA A 31 11.22 24.06 -19.26
N ASP A 32 10.41 24.80 -20.03
CA ASP A 32 10.66 26.22 -20.31
C ASP A 32 10.57 27.11 -19.06
N ARG A 33 9.86 26.69 -18.03
CA ARG A 33 9.70 27.46 -16.78
C ARG A 33 10.97 27.53 -15.92
N ASN A 34 11.94 26.62 -16.14
CA ASN A 34 13.11 26.47 -15.29
C ASN A 34 14.46 26.67 -16.00
N LYS A 35 14.47 27.47 -17.10
CA LYS A 35 15.70 27.73 -17.90
C LYS A 35 16.85 28.33 -17.09
N ASP A 36 16.54 29.03 -15.99
CA ASP A 36 17.53 29.73 -15.15
C ASP A 36 18.08 28.91 -13.98
N LYS A 37 17.54 27.70 -13.71
CA LYS A 37 18.07 26.84 -12.66
C LYS A 37 19.26 26.02 -13.17
N LYS A 38 20.45 26.31 -12.64
CA LYS A 38 21.73 25.67 -13.01
C LYS A 38 21.82 24.18 -12.63
N ASP A 39 21.06 23.72 -11.64
CA ASP A 39 21.06 22.33 -11.15
C ASP A 39 19.79 21.62 -11.58
N LYS A 40 19.76 21.13 -12.83
CA LYS A 40 18.69 20.23 -13.27
C LYS A 40 19.01 18.82 -12.75
N ASN A 41 18.31 18.39 -11.72
CA ASN A 41 18.47 17.06 -11.12
C ASN A 41 17.82 15.93 -11.95
N VAL A 42 16.97 16.28 -12.96
CA VAL A 42 16.28 15.31 -13.81
C VAL A 42 16.44 15.69 -15.27
N ASN A 43 16.95 14.74 -16.07
CA ASN A 43 17.17 14.92 -17.50
C ASN A 43 15.95 14.48 -18.32
N PHE A 44 15.65 15.14 -19.45
CA PHE A 44 14.57 14.77 -20.36
C PHE A 44 14.65 13.31 -20.79
N GLN A 45 15.85 12.85 -21.23
CA GLN A 45 16.03 11.47 -21.69
C GLN A 45 15.78 10.46 -20.57
N GLU A 46 16.24 10.74 -19.36
CA GLU A 46 15.98 9.88 -18.19
C GLU A 46 14.49 9.73 -17.89
N ILE A 47 13.70 10.82 -18.04
CA ILE A 47 12.25 10.76 -17.86
C ILE A 47 11.59 9.94 -18.95
N ILE A 48 12.00 10.13 -20.22
CA ILE A 48 11.44 9.40 -21.36
C ILE A 48 11.68 7.90 -21.22
N ASP A 49 12.91 7.52 -20.87
CA ASP A 49 13.29 6.12 -20.67
C ASP A 49 12.63 5.50 -19.44
N LEU A 50 12.51 6.30 -18.36
CA LEU A 50 11.79 5.91 -17.16
C LEU A 50 10.36 5.49 -17.45
N LEU A 51 9.64 6.36 -18.18
CA LEU A 51 8.21 6.24 -18.37
C LEU A 51 7.84 5.44 -19.63
N ASP A 52 8.85 4.94 -20.35
CA ASP A 52 8.70 4.17 -21.59
C ASP A 52 7.75 4.87 -22.59
N ILE A 53 8.07 6.13 -22.90
CA ILE A 53 7.24 6.97 -23.79
C ILE A 53 7.98 7.43 -25.07
N SER A 54 9.16 6.88 -25.34
CA SER A 54 9.98 7.24 -26.50
C SER A 54 9.24 7.09 -27.84
N LEU A 55 8.46 6.02 -28.01
CA LEU A 55 7.73 5.69 -29.23
C LEU A 55 6.52 6.60 -29.50
N ILE A 56 6.08 7.36 -28.50
CA ILE A 56 4.88 8.20 -28.61
C ILE A 56 5.18 9.70 -28.65
N LEU A 57 6.45 10.11 -28.59
CA LEU A 57 6.84 11.52 -28.49
C LEU A 57 6.26 12.39 -29.62
N ASN A 58 6.20 11.85 -30.85
CA ASN A 58 5.69 12.55 -32.02
C ASN A 58 4.17 12.43 -32.21
N LYS A 59 3.47 11.64 -31.37
CA LYS A 59 2.02 11.46 -31.43
C LYS A 59 1.29 12.59 -30.72
N PHE A 60 0.03 12.79 -31.10
CA PHE A 60 -0.90 13.67 -30.41
C PHE A 60 -1.66 12.90 -29.32
N PRO A 61 -2.24 13.60 -28.31
CA PRO A 61 -2.99 12.95 -27.22
C PRO A 61 -4.14 12.04 -27.66
N HIS A 62 -4.77 12.29 -28.80
CA HIS A 62 -5.84 11.45 -29.34
C HIS A 62 -5.35 10.19 -30.06
N GLU A 63 -4.03 10.03 -30.25
CA GLU A 63 -3.39 8.88 -30.91
C GLU A 63 -2.76 7.90 -29.92
N ILE A 64 -2.87 8.16 -28.61
CA ILE A 64 -2.25 7.39 -27.55
C ILE A 64 -3.29 6.84 -26.57
N SER A 65 -2.94 5.75 -25.88
CA SER A 65 -3.78 5.15 -24.83
C SER A 65 -3.87 6.03 -23.58
N ALA A 66 -4.86 5.78 -22.72
CA ALA A 66 -5.00 6.49 -21.46
C ALA A 66 -3.78 6.32 -20.53
N GLY A 67 -3.19 5.11 -20.50
CA GLY A 67 -1.97 4.85 -19.74
C GLY A 67 -0.74 5.60 -20.29
N GLU A 68 -0.58 5.66 -21.61
CA GLU A 68 0.47 6.48 -22.25
C GLU A 68 0.28 7.97 -21.99
N ALA A 69 -0.96 8.48 -22.05
CA ALA A 69 -1.28 9.86 -21.73
C ALA A 69 -0.98 10.19 -20.26
N GLN A 70 -1.25 9.27 -19.34
CA GLN A 70 -0.92 9.42 -17.93
C GLN A 70 0.60 9.49 -17.71
N ARG A 71 1.37 8.60 -18.34
CA ARG A 71 2.85 8.66 -18.29
C ARG A 71 3.41 9.96 -18.88
N ALA A 72 2.86 10.43 -19.99
CA ALA A 72 3.24 11.72 -20.59
C ALA A 72 2.92 12.91 -19.66
N SER A 73 1.77 12.90 -18.99
CA SER A 73 1.40 13.91 -17.99
C SER A 73 2.35 13.91 -16.78
N LEU A 74 2.72 12.73 -16.32
CA LEU A 74 3.73 12.56 -15.26
C LEU A 74 5.10 13.10 -15.71
N ALA A 75 5.53 12.78 -16.94
CA ALA A 75 6.77 13.31 -17.53
C ALA A 75 6.79 14.85 -17.52
N ARG A 76 5.67 15.48 -17.94
CA ARG A 76 5.53 16.94 -17.94
C ARG A 76 5.65 17.55 -16.55
N SER A 77 5.16 16.90 -15.52
CA SER A 77 5.27 17.39 -14.15
C SER A 77 6.68 17.20 -13.57
N LEU A 78 7.36 16.10 -13.90
CA LEU A 78 8.73 15.82 -13.45
C LEU A 78 9.77 16.73 -14.09
N ILE A 79 9.65 17.04 -15.40
CA ILE A 79 10.64 17.85 -16.13
C ILE A 79 10.74 19.29 -15.59
N THR A 80 9.71 19.77 -14.89
CA THR A 80 9.74 21.08 -14.25
C THR A 80 10.75 21.16 -13.10
N ASN A 81 11.27 20.02 -12.62
CA ASN A 81 12.14 19.91 -11.46
C ASN A 81 11.64 20.76 -10.28
N PRO A 82 10.43 20.48 -9.76
CA PRO A 82 9.77 21.30 -8.75
C PRO A 82 10.38 21.09 -7.36
N ASP A 83 10.19 22.05 -6.45
CA ASP A 83 10.51 21.87 -5.03
C ASP A 83 9.46 20.97 -4.33
N LEU A 84 8.21 21.01 -4.82
CA LEU A 84 7.09 20.16 -4.38
C LEU A 84 6.35 19.60 -5.58
N LEU A 85 6.27 18.28 -5.66
CA LEU A 85 5.52 17.53 -6.65
C LEU A 85 4.26 16.93 -6.00
N LEU A 86 3.12 17.24 -6.58
CA LEU A 86 1.82 16.69 -6.17
C LEU A 86 1.35 15.71 -7.25
N LEU A 87 1.09 14.46 -6.88
CA LEU A 87 0.64 13.40 -7.78
C LEU A 87 -0.71 12.88 -7.29
N ASP A 88 -1.73 13.01 -8.14
CA ASP A 88 -3.06 12.50 -7.89
C ASP A 88 -3.32 11.27 -8.76
N GLU A 89 -3.38 10.09 -8.12
CA GLU A 89 -3.57 8.78 -8.76
C GLU A 89 -2.60 8.52 -9.94
N PRO A 90 -1.27 8.73 -9.77
CA PRO A 90 -0.32 8.81 -10.89
C PRO A 90 -0.19 7.54 -11.72
N LEU A 91 -0.58 6.37 -11.20
CA LEU A 91 -0.44 5.08 -11.86
C LEU A 91 -1.77 4.31 -11.97
N SER A 92 -2.90 4.99 -11.84
CA SER A 92 -4.23 4.34 -11.86
C SER A 92 -4.58 3.69 -13.20
N ASN A 93 -4.13 4.28 -14.33
CA ASN A 93 -4.39 3.79 -15.69
C ASN A 93 -3.20 3.02 -16.29
N VAL A 94 -2.18 2.70 -15.48
CA VAL A 94 -1.03 1.92 -15.93
C VAL A 94 -1.34 0.43 -15.79
N ASP A 95 -1.03 -0.35 -16.84
CA ASP A 95 -1.19 -1.79 -16.83
C ASP A 95 -0.39 -2.43 -15.70
N GLN A 96 -0.98 -3.43 -15.04
CA GLN A 96 -0.37 -4.08 -13.87
C GLN A 96 1.02 -4.65 -14.18
N SER A 97 1.25 -5.15 -15.39
CA SER A 97 2.54 -5.70 -15.82
C SER A 97 3.68 -4.67 -15.85
N PHE A 98 3.35 -3.39 -16.05
CA PHE A 98 4.31 -2.29 -16.08
C PHE A 98 4.35 -1.49 -14.77
N LYS A 99 3.32 -1.63 -13.93
CA LYS A 99 3.15 -0.80 -12.75
C LYS A 99 4.32 -0.92 -11.78
N GLU A 100 4.78 -2.14 -11.50
CA GLU A 100 5.89 -2.40 -10.59
C GLU A 100 7.21 -1.78 -11.11
N GLU A 101 7.50 -1.95 -12.40
CA GLU A 101 8.70 -1.37 -13.02
C GLU A 101 8.69 0.16 -12.95
N ILE A 102 7.55 0.78 -13.28
CA ILE A 102 7.40 2.24 -13.23
C ILE A 102 7.51 2.75 -11.78
N GLN A 103 6.90 2.06 -10.82
CA GLN A 103 7.03 2.40 -9.40
C GLN A 103 8.48 2.36 -8.93
N GLU A 104 9.23 1.32 -9.30
CA GLU A 104 10.65 1.19 -8.95
C GLU A 104 11.48 2.34 -9.53
N LYS A 105 11.31 2.63 -10.81
CA LYS A 105 12.01 3.70 -11.51
C LYS A 105 11.62 5.08 -10.96
N LEU A 106 10.32 5.32 -10.72
CA LEU A 106 9.81 6.56 -10.13
C LEU A 106 10.42 6.79 -8.74
N LYS A 107 10.43 5.77 -7.89
CA LYS A 107 11.05 5.85 -6.56
C LYS A 107 12.52 6.23 -6.63
N LYS A 108 13.27 5.65 -7.58
CA LYS A 108 14.69 5.99 -7.80
C LYS A 108 14.86 7.46 -8.17
N ILE A 109 14.08 7.97 -9.12
CA ILE A 109 14.15 9.39 -9.53
C ILE A 109 13.76 10.33 -8.39
N LEU A 110 12.64 10.09 -7.73
CA LEU A 110 12.21 10.94 -6.62
C LEU A 110 13.26 11.01 -5.52
N LYS A 111 13.93 9.89 -5.24
CA LYS A 111 15.01 9.83 -4.24
C LYS A 111 16.27 10.56 -4.69
N SER A 112 16.70 10.40 -5.96
CA SER A 112 17.92 11.02 -6.49
C SER A 112 17.77 12.53 -6.70
N SER A 113 16.60 12.98 -7.16
CA SER A 113 16.29 14.38 -7.40
C SER A 113 16.01 15.19 -6.14
N LYS A 114 15.78 14.51 -4.99
CA LYS A 114 15.41 15.14 -3.70
C LYS A 114 14.14 16.00 -3.78
N ILE A 115 13.25 15.71 -4.72
CA ILE A 115 11.96 16.40 -4.86
C ILE A 115 11.06 15.98 -3.71
N THR A 116 10.55 16.93 -2.94
CA THR A 116 9.50 16.66 -1.98
C THR A 116 8.24 16.27 -2.73
N THR A 117 7.67 15.10 -2.45
CA THR A 117 6.54 14.57 -3.22
C THR A 117 5.40 14.17 -2.28
N ILE A 118 4.17 14.57 -2.66
CA ILE A 118 2.93 14.08 -2.05
C ILE A 118 2.20 13.28 -3.12
N ILE A 119 1.88 12.03 -2.81
CA ILE A 119 1.14 11.13 -3.69
C ILE A 119 -0.20 10.82 -3.02
N VAL A 120 -1.29 11.04 -3.75
CA VAL A 120 -2.62 10.59 -3.37
C VAL A 120 -2.94 9.35 -4.20
N THR A 121 -3.30 8.26 -3.56
CA THR A 121 -3.66 7.00 -4.22
C THR A 121 -4.65 6.20 -3.37
N HIS A 122 -5.49 5.41 -4.03
CA HIS A 122 -6.34 4.41 -3.37
C HIS A 122 -5.66 3.03 -3.28
N ASP A 123 -4.50 2.86 -3.91
CA ASP A 123 -3.73 1.62 -3.87
C ASP A 123 -2.77 1.62 -2.67
N SER A 124 -3.07 0.80 -1.66
CA SER A 124 -2.24 0.69 -0.46
C SER A 124 -0.83 0.16 -0.75
N TYR A 125 -0.64 -0.70 -1.78
CA TYR A 125 0.68 -1.19 -2.17
C TYR A 125 1.53 -0.07 -2.75
N GLU A 126 0.93 0.76 -3.60
CA GLU A 126 1.59 1.95 -4.15
C GLU A 126 2.02 2.91 -3.03
N ALA A 127 1.10 3.22 -2.11
CA ALA A 127 1.38 4.08 -0.98
C ALA A 127 2.52 3.53 -0.10
N PHE A 128 2.49 2.24 0.21
CA PHE A 128 3.51 1.60 1.05
C PHE A 128 4.87 1.47 0.35
N TYR A 129 4.87 1.28 -0.98
CA TYR A 129 6.11 1.15 -1.73
C TYR A 129 6.80 2.48 -1.98
N LEU A 130 6.06 3.52 -2.40
CA LEU A 130 6.61 4.82 -2.79
C LEU A 130 6.83 5.74 -1.59
N GLY A 131 5.93 5.70 -0.60
CA GLY A 131 5.94 6.63 0.52
C GLY A 131 7.03 6.32 1.57
N SER A 132 7.72 7.34 2.05
CA SER A 132 8.50 7.27 3.29
C SER A 132 7.61 7.47 4.52
N LYS A 133 6.48 8.14 4.34
CA LYS A 133 5.40 8.31 5.30
C LYS A 133 4.08 8.08 4.58
N CYS A 134 3.11 7.49 5.28
CA CYS A 134 1.76 7.26 4.79
C CYS A 134 0.74 7.94 5.69
N GLY A 135 -0.21 8.65 5.08
CA GLY A 135 -1.36 9.25 5.74
C GLY A 135 -2.66 8.56 5.33
N ILE A 136 -3.48 8.19 6.29
CA ILE A 136 -4.83 7.67 6.04
C ILE A 136 -5.84 8.76 6.34
N ILE A 137 -6.58 9.17 5.30
CA ILE A 137 -7.63 10.18 5.41
C ILE A 137 -8.99 9.49 5.29
N LEU A 138 -9.80 9.58 6.33
CA LEU A 138 -11.17 9.06 6.36
C LEU A 138 -12.09 10.17 6.88
N ASN A 139 -13.25 10.32 6.26
CA ASN A 139 -14.25 11.32 6.63
C ASN A 139 -13.66 12.75 6.72
N GLN A 140 -12.76 13.11 5.78
CA GLN A 140 -12.08 14.40 5.70
C GLN A 140 -11.10 14.69 6.86
N GLU A 141 -10.74 13.66 7.65
CA GLU A 141 -9.78 13.77 8.74
C GLU A 141 -8.57 12.87 8.52
N LEU A 142 -7.38 13.36 8.86
CA LEU A 142 -6.16 12.56 8.89
C LEU A 142 -6.19 11.65 10.13
N LYS A 143 -6.50 10.37 9.94
CA LYS A 143 -6.66 9.40 11.05
C LYS A 143 -5.33 8.84 11.53
N GLN A 144 -4.39 8.62 10.62
CA GLN A 144 -3.05 8.14 10.97
C GLN A 144 -2.02 8.71 9.99
N PHE A 145 -0.84 9.04 10.51
CA PHE A 145 0.31 9.45 9.69
C PHE A 145 1.58 8.88 10.30
N ASP A 146 2.17 7.89 9.63
CA ASP A 146 3.35 7.19 10.12
C ASP A 146 4.14 6.54 8.98
N ASP A 147 5.20 5.78 9.30
CA ASP A 147 5.89 4.91 8.35
C ASP A 147 4.93 3.85 7.81
N PRO A 148 5.08 3.41 6.54
CA PRO A 148 4.24 2.37 5.95
C PRO A 148 4.09 1.11 6.81
N TYR A 149 5.19 0.67 7.41
CA TYR A 149 5.21 -0.49 8.31
C TYR A 149 4.30 -0.29 9.52
N ASN A 150 4.40 0.86 10.18
CA ASN A 150 3.57 1.17 11.35
C ASN A 150 2.09 1.35 10.97
N VAL A 151 1.81 1.97 9.82
CA VAL A 151 0.43 2.09 9.34
C VAL A 151 -0.22 0.72 9.14
N TYR A 152 0.54 -0.25 8.63
CA TYR A 152 0.06 -1.61 8.39
C TYR A 152 -0.05 -2.43 9.68
N HIS A 153 1.03 -2.49 10.49
CA HIS A 153 1.12 -3.37 11.66
C HIS A 153 0.61 -2.77 12.97
N LEU A 154 0.56 -1.44 13.07
CA LEU A 154 0.16 -0.70 14.27
C LEU A 154 -0.94 0.32 13.96
N PRO A 155 -2.08 -0.10 13.36
CA PRO A 155 -3.20 0.82 13.12
C PRO A 155 -3.68 1.41 14.45
N ASN A 156 -3.92 2.72 14.46
CA ASN A 156 -4.22 3.45 15.70
C ASN A 156 -5.71 3.44 16.08
N SER A 157 -6.58 2.98 15.18
CA SER A 157 -8.04 2.94 15.41
C SER A 157 -8.72 1.82 14.63
N ILE A 158 -9.91 1.43 15.09
CA ILE A 158 -10.76 0.45 14.41
C ILE A 158 -11.14 0.93 12.99
N GLU A 159 -11.31 2.24 12.79
CA GLU A 159 -11.60 2.82 11.48
C GLU A 159 -10.46 2.54 10.49
N VAL A 160 -9.21 2.70 10.94
CA VAL A 160 -8.02 2.41 10.12
C VAL A 160 -7.91 0.91 9.82
N VAL A 161 -8.15 0.03 10.80
CA VAL A 161 -8.19 -1.43 10.59
C VAL A 161 -9.21 -1.79 9.51
N ASN A 162 -10.42 -1.27 9.61
CA ASN A 162 -11.50 -1.55 8.67
C ASN A 162 -11.17 -1.01 7.26
N PHE A 163 -10.56 0.17 7.18
CA PHE A 163 -10.14 0.75 5.90
C PHE A 163 -9.07 -0.09 5.19
N LEU A 164 -8.06 -0.53 5.94
CA LEU A 164 -7.00 -1.37 5.39
C LEU A 164 -7.49 -2.77 5.01
N ASN A 165 -8.56 -3.24 5.66
CA ASN A 165 -9.16 -4.57 5.43
C ASN A 165 -8.12 -5.71 5.44
N ARG A 166 -7.19 -5.67 6.41
CA ARG A 166 -6.03 -6.58 6.51
C ARG A 166 -6.03 -7.42 7.77
N GLY A 167 -7.19 -7.81 8.23
CA GLY A 167 -7.33 -8.63 9.44
C GLY A 167 -8.74 -8.54 10.01
N ILE A 168 -8.92 -9.16 11.17
CA ILE A 168 -10.19 -9.16 11.90
C ILE A 168 -9.98 -8.75 13.34
N LEU A 169 -11.01 -8.24 13.96
CA LEU A 169 -11.04 -7.92 15.38
C LEU A 169 -11.75 -9.03 16.14
N ILE A 170 -11.05 -9.68 17.07
CA ILE A 170 -11.60 -10.73 17.92
C ILE A 170 -11.62 -10.29 19.39
N PRO A 171 -12.63 -10.75 20.19
CA PRO A 171 -12.65 -10.45 21.61
C PRO A 171 -11.53 -11.18 22.33
N ALA A 172 -10.85 -10.51 23.27
CA ALA A 172 -9.82 -11.09 24.12
C ALA A 172 -9.80 -10.42 25.49
N GLU A 173 -9.15 -11.06 26.46
CA GLU A 173 -8.93 -10.53 27.81
C GLU A 173 -7.43 -10.50 28.12
N VAL A 174 -6.94 -9.38 28.63
CA VAL A 174 -5.54 -9.20 29.00
C VAL A 174 -5.22 -9.97 30.25
N THR A 175 -4.30 -10.94 30.19
CA THR A 175 -3.90 -11.81 31.30
C THR A 175 -2.58 -11.44 31.92
N SER A 176 -1.69 -10.78 31.17
CA SER A 176 -0.43 -10.24 31.68
C SER A 176 0.07 -9.07 30.80
N PRO A 177 1.13 -8.36 31.18
CA PRO A 177 1.72 -7.31 30.33
C PRO A 177 2.20 -7.77 28.93
N LYS A 178 2.27 -9.09 28.70
CA LYS A 178 2.71 -9.70 27.44
C LYS A 178 1.80 -10.81 26.92
N SER A 179 0.61 -10.97 27.50
CA SER A 179 -0.31 -12.04 27.09
C SER A 179 -1.77 -11.63 27.22
N LEU A 180 -2.57 -12.23 26.39
CA LEU A 180 -4.03 -12.17 26.42
C LEU A 180 -4.63 -13.55 26.14
N GLU A 181 -5.88 -13.71 26.47
CA GLU A 181 -6.62 -14.96 26.28
C GLU A 181 -7.81 -14.72 25.36
N ASN A 182 -7.93 -15.55 24.33
CA ASN A 182 -9.11 -15.63 23.50
C ASN A 182 -9.77 -17.00 23.70
N LYS A 183 -11.10 -17.05 23.73
CA LYS A 183 -11.86 -18.27 24.01
C LYS A 183 -11.53 -19.44 23.07
N ASP A 184 -11.31 -19.16 21.79
CA ASP A 184 -11.09 -20.20 20.76
C ASP A 184 -9.59 -20.46 20.50
N LEU A 185 -8.78 -19.41 20.52
CA LEU A 185 -7.34 -19.49 20.24
C LEU A 185 -6.52 -19.84 21.49
N GLY A 186 -7.06 -19.59 22.68
CA GLY A 186 -6.32 -19.73 23.95
C GLY A 186 -5.36 -18.57 24.20
N THR A 187 -4.26 -18.84 24.88
CA THR A 187 -3.26 -17.84 25.25
C THR A 187 -2.48 -17.38 24.03
N ILE A 188 -2.44 -16.07 23.84
CA ILE A 188 -1.65 -15.37 22.80
C ILE A 188 -0.63 -14.48 23.51
N THR A 189 0.63 -14.57 23.09
CA THR A 189 1.74 -13.80 23.67
C THR A 189 2.29 -12.81 22.66
N GLY A 190 2.90 -11.72 23.15
CA GLY A 190 3.57 -10.74 22.29
C GLY A 190 3.75 -9.37 22.95
N ASN A 191 4.05 -8.38 22.16
CA ASN A 191 4.28 -7.01 22.63
C ASN A 191 3.07 -6.13 22.33
N PHE A 192 2.43 -5.58 23.37
CA PHE A 192 1.31 -4.68 23.21
C PHE A 192 1.75 -3.33 22.63
N ASN A 193 0.96 -2.78 21.72
CA ASN A 193 1.17 -1.43 21.18
C ASN A 193 1.01 -0.32 22.22
N LYS A 194 0.26 -0.58 23.28
CA LYS A 194 0.08 0.29 24.46
C LYS A 194 -0.25 -0.57 25.68
N PRO A 195 0.04 -0.11 26.91
CA PRO A 195 -0.27 -0.87 28.12
C PRO A 195 -1.80 -0.98 28.34
N PHE A 196 -2.24 -2.15 28.79
CA PHE A 196 -3.62 -2.40 29.24
C PHE A 196 -3.61 -3.00 30.64
N PRO A 197 -4.58 -2.64 31.50
CA PRO A 197 -4.75 -3.28 32.80
C PRO A 197 -5.07 -4.78 32.64
N ILE A 198 -4.54 -5.61 33.53
CA ILE A 198 -4.88 -7.05 33.57
C ILE A 198 -6.38 -7.18 33.86
N GLY A 199 -7.06 -8.11 33.15
CA GLY A 199 -8.51 -8.30 33.21
C GLY A 199 -9.30 -7.39 32.25
N SER A 200 -8.61 -6.50 31.49
CA SER A 200 -9.28 -5.67 30.49
C SER A 200 -9.81 -6.53 29.33
N LYS A 201 -11.07 -6.32 28.96
CA LYS A 201 -11.67 -6.87 27.74
C LYS A 201 -11.35 -5.95 26.58
N VAL A 202 -10.73 -6.50 25.55
CA VAL A 202 -10.22 -5.78 24.38
C VAL A 202 -10.67 -6.44 23.08
N LYS A 203 -10.56 -5.71 21.99
CA LYS A 203 -10.66 -6.26 20.63
C LYS A 203 -9.23 -6.40 20.07
N LEU A 204 -8.74 -7.63 19.96
CA LEU A 204 -7.45 -7.93 19.37
C LEU A 204 -7.56 -7.91 17.84
N LEU A 205 -6.68 -7.20 17.17
CA LEU A 205 -6.46 -7.35 15.74
C LEU A 205 -5.67 -8.65 15.48
N VAL A 206 -6.19 -9.50 14.60
CA VAL A 206 -5.50 -10.68 14.07
C VAL A 206 -5.38 -10.51 12.55
N GLN A 207 -4.14 -10.43 12.08
CA GLN A 207 -3.82 -10.36 10.66
C GLN A 207 -3.59 -11.78 10.10
N PRO A 208 -3.75 -12.01 8.78
CA PRO A 208 -3.60 -13.36 8.19
C PRO A 208 -2.24 -14.02 8.46
N GLU A 209 -1.20 -13.23 8.60
CA GLU A 209 0.18 -13.64 8.86
C GLU A 209 0.50 -13.92 10.33
N ASP A 210 -0.38 -13.56 11.27
CA ASP A 210 -0.15 -13.76 12.71
C ASP A 210 -0.33 -15.22 13.13
N LEU A 211 -1.07 -16.00 12.37
CA LEU A 211 -1.34 -17.41 12.67
C LEU A 211 -0.62 -18.31 11.68
N HIS A 212 0.15 -19.25 12.20
CA HIS A 212 0.91 -20.19 11.39
C HIS A 212 0.23 -21.56 11.33
N HIS A 213 0.33 -22.19 10.16
CA HIS A 213 -0.17 -23.53 9.92
C HIS A 213 0.69 -24.58 10.62
N ASP A 214 0.03 -25.64 11.18
CA ASP A 214 0.67 -26.82 11.72
C ASP A 214 -0.32 -28.01 11.72
N ASP A 215 -0.12 -28.97 10.81
CA ASP A 215 -0.96 -30.16 10.69
C ASP A 215 -1.00 -31.02 11.95
N GLN A 216 0.07 -30.98 12.76
CA GLN A 216 0.18 -31.78 13.98
C GLN A 216 -0.44 -31.10 15.21
N SER A 217 -0.85 -29.83 15.06
CA SER A 217 -1.47 -29.11 16.17
C SER A 217 -2.83 -29.70 16.59
N ASN A 218 -3.06 -29.71 17.90
CA ASN A 218 -4.36 -30.06 18.47
C ASN A 218 -5.40 -28.92 18.33
N LEU A 219 -4.95 -27.68 18.07
CA LEU A 219 -5.83 -26.56 17.81
C LEU A 219 -6.22 -26.58 16.32
N LYS A 220 -7.41 -27.09 16.02
CA LYS A 220 -7.89 -27.24 14.63
C LYS A 220 -9.21 -26.55 14.42
N PHE A 221 -9.31 -25.84 13.30
CA PHE A 221 -10.53 -25.16 12.86
C PHE A 221 -10.97 -25.69 11.49
N GLU A 222 -12.22 -25.44 11.13
CA GLU A 222 -12.78 -25.84 9.85
C GLU A 222 -12.46 -24.80 8.78
N VAL A 223 -11.99 -25.26 7.61
CA VAL A 223 -11.79 -24.41 6.43
C VAL A 223 -13.15 -24.10 5.80
N ILE A 224 -13.51 -22.80 5.72
CA ILE A 224 -14.75 -22.34 5.09
C ILE A 224 -14.52 -21.83 3.68
N ASP A 225 -13.34 -21.27 3.42
CA ASP A 225 -12.98 -20.69 2.12
C ASP A 225 -11.46 -20.71 1.94
N ARG A 226 -11.03 -20.86 0.68
CA ARG A 226 -9.62 -20.86 0.29
C ARG A 226 -9.43 -20.00 -0.95
N LYS A 227 -8.65 -18.94 -0.84
CA LYS A 227 -8.33 -18.02 -1.94
C LYS A 227 -6.90 -18.17 -2.38
N PHE A 228 -6.67 -18.67 -3.60
CA PHE A 228 -5.35 -18.70 -4.21
C PHE A 228 -4.97 -17.32 -4.75
N ARG A 229 -3.77 -16.85 -4.41
CA ARG A 229 -3.23 -15.56 -4.83
C ARG A 229 -1.82 -15.67 -5.44
N GLY A 230 -1.57 -16.75 -6.19
CA GLY A 230 -0.29 -17.02 -6.81
C GLY A 230 0.74 -17.58 -5.83
N THR A 231 1.47 -16.73 -5.13
CA THR A 231 2.52 -17.12 -4.18
C THR A 231 1.98 -17.64 -2.85
N ASN A 232 0.70 -17.46 -2.58
CA ASN A 232 0.09 -17.82 -1.30
C ASN A 232 -1.39 -18.19 -1.41
N PHE A 233 -1.88 -18.84 -0.35
CA PHE A 233 -3.30 -19.02 -0.07
C PHE A 233 -3.70 -18.16 1.13
N ILE A 234 -4.91 -17.64 1.11
CA ILE A 234 -5.61 -17.11 2.27
C ILE A 234 -6.73 -18.07 2.60
N TYR A 235 -6.59 -18.77 3.71
CA TYR A 235 -7.63 -19.62 4.28
C TYR A 235 -8.54 -18.81 5.18
N THR A 236 -9.84 -19.04 5.12
CA THR A 236 -10.81 -18.52 6.11
C THR A 236 -11.23 -19.68 7.00
N LEU A 237 -10.87 -19.62 8.26
CA LEU A 237 -11.12 -20.66 9.24
C LEU A 237 -12.29 -20.27 10.14
N LYS A 238 -13.20 -21.20 10.41
CA LYS A 238 -14.31 -21.02 11.34
C LYS A 238 -13.98 -21.62 12.69
N THR A 239 -14.03 -20.78 13.72
CA THR A 239 -13.83 -21.20 15.12
C THR A 239 -15.13 -21.73 15.76
N PRO A 240 -15.05 -22.40 16.92
CA PRO A 240 -16.23 -22.84 17.69
C PRO A 240 -17.20 -21.70 18.04
N SER A 241 -16.69 -20.50 18.26
CA SER A 241 -17.50 -19.29 18.51
C SER A 241 -18.01 -18.61 17.23
N ASN A 242 -17.92 -19.27 16.06
CA ASN A 242 -18.30 -18.75 14.74
C ASN A 242 -17.50 -17.53 14.28
N LEU A 243 -16.31 -17.28 14.81
CA LEU A 243 -15.39 -16.29 14.25
C LEU A 243 -14.81 -16.82 12.95
N LEU A 244 -14.66 -15.95 11.94
CA LEU A 244 -14.02 -16.25 10.67
C LEU A 244 -12.62 -15.65 10.68
N ILE A 245 -11.59 -16.48 10.83
CA ILE A 245 -10.20 -16.03 11.00
C ILE A 245 -9.45 -16.26 9.69
N PRO A 246 -8.83 -15.22 9.08
CA PRO A 246 -7.98 -15.39 7.91
C PRO A 246 -6.60 -15.89 8.33
N VAL A 247 -6.05 -16.83 7.55
CA VAL A 247 -4.68 -17.35 7.75
C VAL A 247 -3.94 -17.40 6.43
N PHE A 248 -2.73 -16.87 6.43
CA PHE A 248 -1.83 -16.86 5.29
C PHE A 248 -0.97 -18.14 5.27
N VAL A 249 -0.87 -18.79 4.10
CA VAL A 249 0.00 -19.95 3.87
C VAL A 249 0.67 -19.80 2.51
N HIS A 250 1.98 -20.06 2.43
CA HIS A 250 2.69 -20.09 1.16
C HIS A 250 2.15 -21.18 0.22
N SER A 251 2.05 -20.87 -1.08
CA SER A 251 1.49 -21.80 -2.09
C SER A 251 2.32 -23.08 -2.28
N HIS A 252 3.59 -23.09 -1.92
CA HIS A 252 4.45 -24.27 -1.94
C HIS A 252 4.32 -25.18 -0.71
N HIS A 253 3.32 -24.94 0.12
CA HIS A 253 3.02 -25.84 1.23
C HIS A 253 2.61 -27.22 0.71
N ILE A 254 3.19 -28.29 1.28
CA ILE A 254 3.05 -29.67 0.77
C ILE A 254 1.60 -30.15 0.90
N HIS A 255 0.92 -29.75 2.00
CA HIS A 255 -0.46 -30.15 2.27
C HIS A 255 -1.40 -28.96 2.05
N GLN A 256 -2.24 -29.07 1.00
CA GLN A 256 -3.29 -28.10 0.74
C GLN A 256 -4.59 -28.61 1.38
N HIS A 257 -5.27 -27.75 2.13
CA HIS A 257 -6.55 -28.06 2.74
C HIS A 257 -7.71 -27.64 1.83
N GLU A 258 -8.68 -28.53 1.70
CA GLU A 258 -9.94 -28.23 0.98
C GLU A 258 -10.99 -27.69 1.95
N GLU A 259 -12.09 -27.14 1.41
CA GLU A 259 -13.24 -26.71 2.21
C GLU A 259 -13.80 -27.86 3.05
N ASN A 260 -14.21 -27.55 4.27
CA ASN A 260 -14.69 -28.48 5.30
C ASN A 260 -13.61 -29.39 5.95
N GLU A 261 -12.34 -29.27 5.51
CA GLU A 261 -11.25 -29.96 6.21
C GLU A 261 -10.83 -29.25 7.49
N LYS A 262 -10.07 -29.95 8.34
CA LYS A 262 -9.53 -29.40 9.58
C LYS A 262 -8.13 -28.85 9.33
N PHE A 263 -7.97 -27.58 9.65
CA PHE A 263 -6.73 -26.83 9.53
C PHE A 263 -6.14 -26.58 10.92
N GLY A 264 -4.91 -27.02 11.15
CA GLY A 264 -4.20 -26.87 12.43
C GLY A 264 -3.50 -25.51 12.55
N ILE A 265 -3.62 -24.89 13.72
CA ILE A 265 -2.90 -23.65 14.07
C ILE A 265 -1.77 -23.99 15.02
N LYS A 266 -0.56 -23.55 14.68
CA LYS A 266 0.66 -23.76 15.47
C LYS A 266 0.53 -23.16 16.88
N ARG A 267 0.99 -23.91 17.88
CA ARG A 267 1.09 -23.44 19.28
C ARG A 267 2.54 -23.49 19.77
N PRO A 268 2.92 -22.60 20.69
CA PRO A 268 2.19 -21.47 21.25
C PRO A 268 1.96 -20.38 20.20
N ILE A 269 0.85 -19.61 20.32
CA ILE A 269 0.57 -18.47 19.44
C ILE A 269 1.37 -17.28 19.95
N HIS A 270 2.13 -16.67 19.04
CA HIS A 270 2.91 -15.47 19.29
C HIS A 270 2.63 -14.45 18.21
N ILE A 271 2.25 -13.23 18.59
CA ILE A 271 2.01 -12.09 17.69
C ILE A 271 2.99 -10.99 18.07
N ASP A 272 3.92 -10.64 17.17
CA ASP A 272 4.97 -9.66 17.43
C ASP A 272 4.42 -8.30 17.87
N HIS A 273 3.34 -7.85 17.23
CA HIS A 273 2.66 -6.59 17.50
C HIS A 273 1.22 -6.82 17.91
N ILE A 274 0.97 -6.94 19.22
CA ILE A 274 -0.40 -7.05 19.74
C ILE A 274 -1.07 -5.68 19.68
N VAL A 275 -1.99 -5.51 18.74
CA VAL A 275 -2.80 -4.30 18.57
C VAL A 275 -4.19 -4.55 19.14
N CYS A 276 -4.56 -3.76 20.15
CA CYS A 276 -5.83 -3.86 20.84
C CYS A 276 -6.56 -2.50 20.93
N PHE A 277 -7.90 -2.59 20.95
CA PHE A 277 -8.83 -1.47 21.05
C PHE A 277 -9.85 -1.70 22.15
#